data_6abc15fc54142e3ee068a3fc419ad161
#
_entry.id   6abc15fc54142e3ee068a3fc419ad161
#
_cell.length_a   1.000
_cell.length_b   1.000
_cell.length_c   1.000
_cell.angle_alpha   90.00
_cell.angle_beta   90.00
_cell.angle_gamma   90.00
#
_symmetry.space_group_name_H-M   'P 1'
#
loop_
_entity.id
_entity.type
_entity.pdbx_description
1 polymer ?
#
loop_
_entity_poly.entity_id
_entity_poly.type
_entity_poly.pdbx_seq_one_letter_code
_entity_poly.pdbx_strand_id
1 'polypeptide(L)'
;TFYQIWGVKTPKEAEEKIAEQTAKYKDITPENLEEQALKLVGDDIYKLLIKEYTEKQWGVKATDLPSFIIKRLPVRFTFDNNYSNDKYQGIPIGGYTKIFEKLLEGIEVRLEIDFFENRAYYEALAENIIYTGPIDKFFNYEAGKLNYRSLKFENETLETDNFHEGR
;
A
#
# COMPACT_ATOMS: atom_id res chain seq x y z
N THR A 1 -15.29 1.39 -12.30
CA THR A 1 -14.05 1.23 -13.08
C THR A 1 -14.26 0.36 -14.30
N PHE A 2 -14.69 -0.90 -14.20
CA PHE A 2 -14.88 -1.80 -15.35
C PHE A 2 -15.90 -1.29 -16.36
N TYR A 3 -16.99 -0.67 -15.91
CA TYR A 3 -17.95 -0.02 -16.81
C TYR A 3 -17.31 1.10 -17.64
N GLN A 4 -16.46 1.92 -17.03
CA GLN A 4 -15.80 3.02 -17.71
C GLN A 4 -14.77 2.54 -18.76
N ILE A 5 -14.09 1.42 -18.48
CA ILE A 5 -13.05 0.87 -19.36
C ILE A 5 -13.65 0.04 -20.49
N TRP A 6 -14.63 -0.80 -20.20
CA TRP A 6 -15.13 -1.81 -21.13
C TRP A 6 -16.63 -1.69 -21.45
N GLY A 7 -17.37 -0.78 -20.81
CA GLY A 7 -18.81 -0.64 -20.97
C GLY A 7 -19.63 -1.80 -20.39
N VAL A 8 -18.99 -2.72 -19.63
CA VAL A 8 -19.65 -3.86 -19.00
C VAL A 8 -20.58 -3.39 -17.88
N LYS A 9 -21.74 -4.05 -17.76
CA LYS A 9 -22.79 -3.64 -16.82
C LYS A 9 -22.98 -4.59 -15.65
N THR A 10 -22.44 -5.79 -15.75
CA THR A 10 -22.59 -6.82 -14.73
C THR A 10 -21.23 -7.31 -14.22
N PRO A 11 -21.15 -7.80 -12.97
CA PRO A 11 -19.95 -8.43 -12.45
C PRO A 11 -19.44 -9.60 -13.31
N LYS A 12 -20.37 -10.40 -13.86
CA LYS A 12 -20.04 -11.53 -14.71
C LYS A 12 -19.36 -11.11 -16.02
N GLU A 13 -19.87 -10.08 -16.70
CA GLU A 13 -19.22 -9.53 -17.90
C GLU A 13 -17.80 -9.03 -17.59
N ALA A 14 -17.59 -8.39 -16.43
CA ALA A 14 -16.28 -7.93 -16.00
C ALA A 14 -15.32 -9.12 -15.74
N GLU A 15 -15.81 -10.20 -15.11
CA GLU A 15 -15.05 -11.42 -14.88
C GLU A 15 -14.64 -12.07 -16.20
N GLU A 16 -15.56 -12.19 -17.16
CA GLU A 16 -15.31 -12.74 -18.49
C GLU A 16 -14.25 -11.89 -19.24
N LYS A 17 -14.31 -10.57 -19.15
CA LYS A 17 -13.30 -9.67 -19.75
C LYS A 17 -11.91 -9.85 -19.14
N ILE A 18 -11.82 -9.96 -17.82
CA ILE A 18 -10.53 -10.23 -17.17
C ILE A 18 -10.02 -11.61 -17.57
N ALA A 19 -10.87 -12.63 -17.57
CA ALA A 19 -10.49 -13.99 -17.96
C ALA A 19 -9.97 -14.03 -19.42
N GLU A 20 -10.60 -13.31 -20.34
CA GLU A 20 -10.16 -13.17 -21.74
C GLU A 20 -8.74 -12.58 -21.80
N GLN A 21 -8.50 -11.47 -21.12
CA GLN A 21 -7.20 -10.78 -21.18
C GLN A 21 -6.08 -11.50 -20.44
N THR A 22 -6.41 -12.20 -19.36
CA THR A 22 -5.42 -12.93 -18.55
C THR A 22 -5.09 -14.31 -19.11
N ALA A 23 -5.88 -14.84 -20.05
CA ALA A 23 -5.72 -16.19 -20.61
C ALA A 23 -4.30 -16.47 -21.11
N LYS A 24 -3.69 -15.50 -21.81
CA LYS A 24 -2.33 -15.62 -22.37
C LYS A 24 -1.22 -15.60 -21.32
N TYR A 25 -1.53 -15.20 -20.08
CA TYR A 25 -0.58 -15.13 -18.97
C TYR A 25 -0.78 -16.24 -17.95
N LYS A 26 -1.71 -17.18 -18.18
CA LYS A 26 -2.10 -18.19 -17.21
C LYS A 26 -0.95 -19.06 -16.75
N ASP A 27 -0.09 -19.47 -17.68
CA ASP A 27 0.97 -20.45 -17.44
C ASP A 27 2.33 -19.83 -17.07
N ILE A 28 2.44 -18.48 -17.02
CA ILE A 28 3.67 -17.82 -16.60
C ILE A 28 3.85 -17.89 -15.09
N THR A 29 5.09 -18.02 -14.64
CA THR A 29 5.47 -17.78 -13.24
C THR A 29 6.00 -16.35 -13.14
N PRO A 30 5.25 -15.40 -12.55
CA PRO A 30 5.65 -14.00 -12.56
C PRO A 30 6.93 -13.76 -11.77
N GLU A 31 7.94 -13.17 -12.40
CA GLU A 31 9.22 -12.79 -11.79
C GLU A 31 9.20 -11.35 -11.27
N ASN A 32 8.39 -10.48 -11.88
CA ASN A 32 8.31 -9.06 -11.56
C ASN A 32 6.86 -8.58 -11.41
N LEU A 33 6.70 -7.30 -11.03
CA LEU A 33 5.39 -6.70 -10.79
C LEU A 33 4.54 -6.62 -12.07
N GLU A 34 5.13 -6.30 -13.22
CA GLU A 34 4.41 -6.24 -14.49
C GLU A 34 3.77 -7.58 -14.84
N GLU A 35 4.54 -8.65 -14.84
CA GLU A 35 4.04 -9.99 -15.14
C GLU A 35 2.96 -10.45 -14.16
N GLN A 36 3.14 -10.13 -12.87
CA GLN A 36 2.13 -10.45 -11.85
C GLN A 36 0.85 -9.67 -12.07
N ALA A 37 0.93 -8.38 -12.43
CA ALA A 37 -0.23 -7.56 -12.72
C ALA A 37 -0.96 -8.04 -13.97
N LEU A 38 -0.23 -8.30 -15.07
CA LEU A 38 -0.80 -8.83 -16.31
C LEU A 38 -1.52 -10.18 -16.10
N LYS A 39 -0.94 -11.06 -15.27
CA LYS A 39 -1.57 -12.32 -14.88
C LYS A 39 -2.83 -12.13 -14.05
N LEU A 40 -2.90 -11.07 -13.23
CA LEU A 40 -3.98 -10.83 -12.30
C LEU A 40 -5.16 -10.09 -12.94
N VAL A 41 -4.89 -9.06 -13.76
CA VAL A 41 -5.91 -8.12 -14.24
C VAL A 41 -5.91 -7.90 -15.76
N GLY A 42 -4.93 -8.43 -16.48
CA GLY A 42 -4.80 -8.26 -17.93
C GLY A 42 -4.21 -6.91 -18.35
N ASP A 43 -4.11 -6.73 -19.68
CA ASP A 43 -3.40 -5.59 -20.28
C ASP A 43 -4.05 -4.25 -20.01
N ASP A 44 -5.38 -4.15 -20.18
CA ASP A 44 -6.05 -2.84 -20.10
C ASP A 44 -5.98 -2.25 -18.69
N ILE A 45 -6.30 -3.04 -17.68
CA ILE A 45 -6.23 -2.60 -16.28
C ILE A 45 -4.78 -2.30 -15.89
N TYR A 46 -3.83 -3.15 -16.29
CA TYR A 46 -2.43 -2.90 -16.03
C TYR A 46 -1.97 -1.57 -16.61
N LYS A 47 -2.21 -1.32 -17.89
CA LYS A 47 -1.77 -0.10 -18.58
C LYS A 47 -2.44 1.16 -18.05
N LEU A 48 -3.76 1.09 -17.81
CA LEU A 48 -4.54 2.27 -17.45
C LEU A 48 -4.46 2.66 -15.98
N LEU A 49 -4.29 1.70 -15.06
CA LEU A 49 -4.44 1.96 -13.64
C LEU A 49 -3.21 1.60 -12.79
N ILE A 50 -2.34 0.72 -13.28
CA ILE A 50 -1.26 0.18 -12.45
C ILE A 50 0.11 0.70 -12.88
N LYS A 51 0.43 0.59 -14.16
CA LYS A 51 1.78 0.84 -14.66
C LYS A 51 2.31 2.23 -14.29
N GLU A 52 1.69 3.26 -14.83
CA GLU A 52 2.17 4.64 -14.65
C GLU A 52 2.13 5.09 -13.19
N TYR A 53 1.07 4.72 -12.45
CA TYR A 53 0.96 5.00 -11.04
C TYR A 53 2.11 4.36 -10.25
N THR A 54 2.38 3.08 -10.51
CA THR A 54 3.42 2.32 -9.80
C THR A 54 4.81 2.84 -10.14
N GLU A 55 5.11 3.04 -11.42
CA GLU A 55 6.41 3.56 -11.88
C GLU A 55 6.67 4.98 -11.33
N LYS A 56 5.65 5.84 -11.29
CA LYS A 56 5.75 7.16 -10.66
C LYS A 56 6.02 7.06 -9.15
N GLN A 57 5.30 6.19 -8.46
CA GLN A 57 5.44 6.00 -7.01
C GLN A 57 6.82 5.49 -6.62
N TRP A 58 7.32 4.49 -7.32
CA TRP A 58 8.59 3.83 -7.02
C TRP A 58 9.79 4.47 -7.72
N GLY A 59 9.58 5.22 -8.80
CA GLY A 59 10.63 5.86 -9.60
C GLY A 59 11.50 4.87 -10.37
N VAL A 60 11.01 3.65 -10.57
CA VAL A 60 11.64 2.58 -11.36
C VAL A 60 10.57 1.88 -12.20
N LYS A 61 10.99 1.12 -13.22
CA LYS A 61 10.04 0.39 -14.07
C LYS A 61 9.34 -0.73 -13.30
N ALA A 62 8.12 -1.05 -13.69
CA ALA A 62 7.36 -2.15 -13.10
C ALA A 62 8.06 -3.51 -13.26
N THR A 63 8.86 -3.69 -14.32
CA THR A 63 9.71 -4.85 -14.55
C THR A 63 10.85 -5.02 -13.55
N ASP A 64 11.26 -3.94 -12.89
CA ASP A 64 12.36 -3.93 -11.93
C ASP A 64 11.85 -4.08 -10.47
N LEU A 65 10.53 -4.19 -10.31
CA LEU A 65 9.87 -4.33 -9.01
C LEU A 65 9.46 -5.79 -8.74
N PRO A 66 9.59 -6.27 -7.49
CA PRO A 66 9.20 -7.63 -7.12
C PRO A 66 7.70 -7.90 -7.32
N SER A 67 7.36 -9.10 -7.77
CA SER A 67 5.98 -9.52 -8.05
C SER A 67 5.04 -9.44 -6.82
N PHE A 68 5.56 -9.62 -5.62
CA PHE A 68 4.73 -9.64 -4.39
C PHE A 68 4.06 -8.29 -4.07
N ILE A 69 4.59 -7.18 -4.58
CA ILE A 69 4.05 -5.83 -4.33
C ILE A 69 2.58 -5.73 -4.76
N ILE A 70 2.24 -6.30 -5.93
CA ILE A 70 0.89 -6.23 -6.49
C ILE A 70 -0.03 -7.38 -6.06
N LYS A 71 0.50 -8.46 -5.47
CA LYS A 71 -0.32 -9.62 -5.06
C LYS A 71 -1.47 -9.28 -4.11
N ARG A 72 -1.34 -8.22 -3.34
CA ARG A 72 -2.37 -7.75 -2.40
C ARG A 72 -3.50 -6.95 -3.04
N LEU A 73 -3.44 -6.64 -4.33
CA LEU A 73 -4.49 -5.87 -5.00
C LEU A 73 -5.79 -6.70 -5.02
N PRO A 74 -6.87 -6.22 -4.37
CA PRO A 74 -8.14 -6.93 -4.40
C PRO A 74 -8.81 -6.74 -5.76
N VAL A 75 -8.95 -7.83 -6.52
CA VAL A 75 -9.81 -7.85 -7.71
C VAL A 75 -11.16 -8.40 -7.29
N ARG A 76 -12.20 -7.59 -7.42
CA ARG A 76 -13.55 -7.96 -6.98
C ARG A 76 -14.54 -7.80 -8.13
N PHE A 77 -15.42 -8.79 -8.26
CA PHE A 77 -16.54 -8.79 -9.20
C PHE A 77 -17.85 -8.54 -8.45
N THR A 78 -17.86 -7.48 -7.66
CA THR A 78 -19.01 -7.04 -6.87
C THR A 78 -19.17 -5.52 -7.01
N PHE A 79 -20.33 -4.98 -6.64
CA PHE A 79 -20.56 -3.54 -6.56
C PHE A 79 -20.06 -2.92 -5.24
N ASP A 80 -19.24 -3.66 -4.47
CA ASP A 80 -18.61 -3.17 -3.26
C ASP A 80 -17.38 -2.32 -3.60
N ASN A 81 -17.44 -1.04 -3.27
CA ASN A 81 -16.36 -0.06 -3.49
C ASN A 81 -15.40 0.08 -2.29
N ASN A 82 -15.61 -0.68 -1.21
CA ASN A 82 -14.71 -0.63 -0.08
C ASN A 82 -13.33 -1.17 -0.46
N TYR A 83 -12.27 -0.51 0.02
CA TYR A 83 -10.90 -0.96 -0.23
C TYR A 83 -10.57 -2.25 0.53
N SER A 84 -11.01 -2.35 1.78
CA SER A 84 -10.80 -3.51 2.64
C SER A 84 -12.02 -4.43 2.69
N ASN A 85 -11.82 -5.69 3.08
CA ASN A 85 -12.89 -6.67 3.37
C ASN A 85 -13.32 -6.64 4.84
N ASP A 86 -12.78 -5.73 5.64
CA ASP A 86 -13.07 -5.62 7.06
C ASP A 86 -14.53 -5.21 7.29
N LYS A 87 -15.15 -5.87 8.26
CA LYS A 87 -16.56 -5.61 8.64
C LYS A 87 -16.78 -4.18 9.12
N TYR A 88 -15.79 -3.61 9.80
CA TYR A 88 -15.83 -2.25 10.34
C TYR A 88 -14.68 -1.44 9.76
N GLN A 89 -15.01 -0.33 9.15
CA GLN A 89 -14.05 0.59 8.54
C GLN A 89 -14.43 2.01 8.93
N GLY A 90 -13.43 2.82 9.28
CA GLY A 90 -13.67 4.21 9.64
C GLY A 90 -12.41 4.92 10.09
N ILE A 91 -12.53 6.21 10.26
CA ILE A 91 -11.51 7.08 10.85
C ILE A 91 -12.00 7.47 12.23
N PRO A 92 -11.17 7.35 13.29
CA PRO A 92 -11.57 7.71 14.64
C PRO A 92 -11.98 9.18 14.75
N ILE A 93 -13.12 9.46 15.38
CA ILE A 93 -13.53 10.83 15.70
C ILE A 93 -12.52 11.42 16.69
N GLY A 94 -11.90 12.53 16.31
CA GLY A 94 -10.87 13.19 17.10
C GLY A 94 -9.44 12.66 16.87
N GLY A 95 -9.25 11.84 15.80
CA GLY A 95 -7.95 11.41 15.32
C GLY A 95 -7.43 10.12 15.97
N TYR A 96 -6.33 9.61 15.41
CA TYR A 96 -5.75 8.33 15.82
C TYR A 96 -5.08 8.38 17.20
N THR A 97 -4.61 9.53 17.64
CA THR A 97 -3.94 9.70 18.95
C THR A 97 -4.77 9.16 20.11
N LYS A 98 -6.09 9.39 20.08
CA LYS A 98 -7.01 8.88 21.12
C LYS A 98 -7.04 7.36 21.26
N ILE A 99 -6.80 6.63 20.17
CA ILE A 99 -6.68 5.17 20.23
C ILE A 99 -5.43 4.78 21.03
N PHE A 100 -4.30 5.44 20.72
CA PHE A 100 -3.04 5.16 21.40
C PHE A 100 -3.09 5.58 22.88
N GLU A 101 -3.68 6.72 23.20
CA GLU A 101 -3.89 7.13 24.59
C GLU A 101 -4.63 6.05 25.38
N LYS A 102 -5.69 5.50 24.79
CA LYS A 102 -6.47 4.44 25.44
C LYS A 102 -5.74 3.11 25.52
N LEU A 103 -4.97 2.73 24.47
CA LEU A 103 -4.18 1.50 24.47
C LEU A 103 -3.02 1.54 25.47
N LEU A 104 -2.51 2.74 25.75
CA LEU A 104 -1.36 2.96 26.64
C LEU A 104 -1.79 3.34 28.07
N GLU A 105 -3.09 3.28 28.36
CA GLU A 105 -3.60 3.58 29.71
C GLU A 105 -2.95 2.66 30.75
N GLY A 106 -2.31 3.26 31.77
CA GLY A 106 -1.56 2.52 32.81
C GLY A 106 -0.16 2.06 32.41
N ILE A 107 0.29 2.38 31.21
CA ILE A 107 1.65 2.08 30.72
C ILE A 107 2.49 3.36 30.74
N GLU A 108 3.71 3.28 31.29
CA GLU A 108 4.64 4.42 31.26
C GLU A 108 5.05 4.73 29.82
N VAL A 109 4.81 5.98 29.39
CA VAL A 109 5.19 6.46 28.05
C VAL A 109 6.17 7.61 28.22
N ARG A 110 7.30 7.52 27.53
CA ARG A 110 8.30 8.58 27.44
C ARG A 110 8.42 9.03 26.01
N LEU A 111 8.14 10.30 25.75
CA LEU A 111 8.27 10.94 24.44
C LEU A 111 9.65 11.60 24.29
N GLU A 112 9.99 11.94 23.05
CA GLU A 112 11.24 12.65 22.71
C GLU A 112 12.52 11.92 23.16
N ILE A 113 12.48 10.59 23.16
CA ILE A 113 13.59 9.72 23.52
C ILE A 113 14.18 9.10 22.24
N ASP A 114 15.46 9.33 21.98
CA ASP A 114 16.20 8.52 21.00
C ASP A 114 16.83 7.32 21.73
N PHE A 115 16.40 6.13 21.35
CA PHE A 115 16.90 4.87 21.90
C PHE A 115 18.43 4.74 21.82
N PHE A 116 19.05 5.29 20.79
CA PHE A 116 20.49 5.17 20.57
C PHE A 116 21.34 6.15 21.40
N GLU A 117 20.75 7.18 22.00
CA GLU A 117 21.49 8.08 22.89
C GLU A 117 21.97 7.37 24.15
N ASN A 118 21.20 6.39 24.63
CA ASN A 118 21.60 5.57 25.79
C ASN A 118 21.08 4.13 25.68
N ARG A 119 21.45 3.46 24.60
CA ARG A 119 20.97 2.12 24.25
C ARG A 119 21.15 1.12 25.39
N ALA A 120 22.32 1.08 26.00
CA ALA A 120 22.62 0.14 27.10
C ALA A 120 21.68 0.32 28.30
N TYR A 121 21.31 1.56 28.62
CA TYR A 121 20.36 1.83 29.68
C TYR A 121 18.96 1.30 29.33
N TYR A 122 18.47 1.57 28.11
CA TYR A 122 17.13 1.13 27.70
C TYR A 122 17.05 -0.39 27.55
N GLU A 123 18.13 -1.04 27.09
CA GLU A 123 18.21 -2.50 27.00
C GLU A 123 18.19 -3.17 28.40
N ALA A 124 18.66 -2.47 29.43
CA ALA A 124 18.65 -2.99 30.82
C ALA A 124 17.26 -2.84 31.52
N LEU A 125 16.32 -2.09 30.95
CA LEU A 125 14.99 -1.86 31.58
C LEU A 125 14.03 -3.05 31.43
N ALA A 126 14.23 -3.93 30.45
CA ALA A 126 13.32 -5.03 30.17
C ALA A 126 14.06 -6.25 29.61
N GLU A 127 13.50 -7.44 29.85
CA GLU A 127 14.03 -8.69 29.30
C GLU A 127 13.84 -8.78 27.77
N ASN A 128 12.82 -8.14 27.23
CA ASN A 128 12.51 -8.15 25.81
C ASN A 128 12.27 -6.72 25.33
N ILE A 129 12.83 -6.41 24.17
CA ILE A 129 12.67 -5.11 23.50
C ILE A 129 12.01 -5.31 22.15
N ILE A 130 10.96 -4.54 21.89
CA ILE A 130 10.34 -4.44 20.57
C ILE A 130 10.73 -3.09 19.97
N TYR A 131 11.71 -3.12 19.06
CA TYR A 131 12.16 -1.93 18.36
C TYR A 131 11.43 -1.78 17.03
N THR A 132 10.67 -0.69 16.87
CA THR A 132 9.88 -0.39 15.66
C THR A 132 10.49 0.70 14.78
N GLY A 133 11.66 1.19 15.11
CA GLY A 133 12.41 2.16 14.31
C GLY A 133 13.12 1.53 13.10
N PRO A 134 13.96 2.30 12.38
CA PRO A 134 14.70 1.80 11.23
C PRO A 134 15.63 0.65 11.59
N ILE A 135 15.39 -0.52 11.00
CA ILE A 135 16.16 -1.74 11.31
C ILE A 135 17.63 -1.62 10.92
N ASP A 136 17.94 -0.93 9.84
CA ASP A 136 19.31 -0.66 9.41
C ASP A 136 20.07 0.21 10.42
N LYS A 137 19.41 1.21 11.04
CA LYS A 137 19.97 2.00 12.14
C LYS A 137 20.22 1.13 13.37
N PHE A 138 19.33 0.18 13.68
CA PHE A 138 19.48 -0.72 14.82
C PHE A 138 20.76 -1.56 14.73
N PHE A 139 21.13 -1.98 13.52
CA PHE A 139 22.37 -2.71 13.22
C PHE A 139 23.50 -1.81 12.70
N ASN A 140 23.51 -0.51 13.06
CA ASN A 140 24.56 0.46 12.69
C ASN A 140 24.88 0.49 11.18
N TYR A 141 23.89 0.18 10.34
CA TYR A 141 24.03 0.14 8.88
C TYR A 141 25.08 -0.86 8.36
N GLU A 142 25.41 -1.92 9.12
CA GLU A 142 26.43 -2.92 8.76
C GLU A 142 26.16 -3.60 7.41
N ALA A 143 24.89 -3.82 7.07
CA ALA A 143 24.46 -4.35 5.78
C ALA A 143 24.11 -3.26 4.75
N GLY A 144 24.46 -2.00 5.02
CA GLY A 144 24.09 -0.84 4.23
C GLY A 144 22.75 -0.23 4.66
N LYS A 145 22.41 0.94 4.05
CA LYS A 145 21.16 1.63 4.31
C LYS A 145 20.05 1.08 3.42
N LEU A 146 18.86 0.91 4.00
CA LEU A 146 17.67 0.57 3.24
C LEU A 146 17.22 1.75 2.39
N ASN A 147 16.79 1.45 1.17
CA ASN A 147 16.21 2.45 0.29
C ASN A 147 14.76 2.76 0.70
N TYR A 148 14.39 4.03 0.65
CA TYR A 148 13.01 4.48 0.84
C TYR A 148 12.69 5.64 -0.11
N ARG A 149 11.42 5.96 -0.22
CA ARG A 149 10.94 7.09 -1.02
C ARG A 149 10.37 8.16 -0.11
N SER A 150 10.88 9.38 -0.27
CA SER A 150 10.28 10.57 0.35
C SER A 150 9.14 11.09 -0.50
N LEU A 151 8.07 11.54 0.16
CA LEU A 151 6.95 12.22 -0.48
C LEU A 151 7.02 13.71 -0.16
N LYS A 152 6.83 14.54 -1.19
CA LYS A 152 6.59 15.97 -1.04
C LYS A 152 5.11 16.22 -1.26
N PHE A 153 4.43 16.77 -0.26
CA PHE A 153 3.03 17.17 -0.38
C PHE A 153 2.94 18.62 -0.79
N GLU A 154 2.20 18.89 -1.86
CA GLU A 154 1.82 20.23 -2.29
C GLU A 154 0.30 20.31 -2.15
N ASN A 155 -0.16 21.13 -1.20
CA ASN A 155 -1.57 21.30 -0.91
C ASN A 155 -2.07 22.57 -1.59
N GLU A 156 -3.14 22.45 -2.36
CA GLU A 156 -3.81 23.56 -3.01
C GLU A 156 -5.31 23.48 -2.69
N THR A 157 -5.89 24.62 -2.36
CA THR A 157 -7.34 24.74 -2.20
C THR A 157 -7.91 25.36 -3.46
N LEU A 158 -8.74 24.62 -4.16
CA LEU A 158 -9.39 25.07 -5.37
C LEU A 158 -10.81 25.59 -5.06
N GLU A 159 -11.26 26.59 -5.81
CA GLU A 159 -12.64 27.11 -5.73
C GLU A 159 -13.61 26.23 -6.55
N THR A 160 -13.58 24.92 -6.32
CA THR A 160 -14.47 23.95 -6.92
C THR A 160 -14.71 22.81 -5.94
N ASP A 161 -15.92 22.33 -5.86
CA ASP A 161 -16.33 21.19 -5.05
C ASP A 161 -16.22 19.85 -5.80
N ASN A 162 -15.90 19.87 -7.09
CA ASN A 162 -15.73 18.68 -7.90
C ASN A 162 -14.55 18.80 -8.88
N PHE A 163 -13.36 18.48 -8.41
CA PHE A 163 -12.12 18.58 -9.21
C PHE A 163 -12.01 17.51 -10.32
N HIS A 164 -12.52 16.31 -10.09
CA HIS A 164 -12.36 15.19 -11.01
C HIS A 164 -13.62 14.83 -11.80
N GLU A 165 -14.66 15.66 -11.79
CA GLU A 165 -15.92 15.45 -12.52
C GLU A 165 -16.45 14.00 -12.41
N GLY A 166 -16.43 13.42 -11.19
CA GLY A 166 -16.95 12.08 -10.92
C GLY A 166 -15.98 10.91 -11.15
N ARG A 167 -14.69 11.16 -11.18
CA ARG A 167 -13.65 10.10 -11.17
C ARG A 167 -13.38 9.60 -9.77
#